data_09bd13144db0554d42cf9931a9f037ef
#
_entry.id   09bd13144db0554d42cf9931a9f037ef
#
_cell.length_a   1.000
_cell.length_b   1.000
_cell.length_c   1.000
_cell.angle_alpha   90.00
_cell.angle_beta   90.00
_cell.angle_gamma   90.00
#
_symmetry.space_group_name_H-M   'P 1'
#
loop_
_entity.id
_entity.type
_entity.pdbx_description
1 polymer ?
#
loop_
_entity_poly.entity_id
_entity_poly.type
_entity_poly.pdbx_seq_one_letter_code
_entity_poly.pdbx_strand_id
1 'polypeptide(L)' 'MNAVVIKCPKTKQLVPTGIDLNPAQFLLMEPTPRTLRCPACREVHTWDKQDARLTDS' A
#
# COMPACT_ATOMS: atom_id res chain seq x y z
N MET A 1 -5.06 9.15 11.40
CA MET A 1 -5.28 8.19 10.32
C MET A 1 -3.95 7.56 9.95
N ASN A 2 -3.99 6.34 9.49
CA ASN A 2 -2.76 5.59 9.18
C ASN A 2 -2.54 5.56 7.67
N ALA A 3 -1.30 5.69 7.26
CA ALA A 3 -0.97 5.58 5.84
C ALA A 3 -0.97 4.11 5.41
N VAL A 4 -1.57 3.85 4.26
CA VAL A 4 -1.52 2.52 3.65
C VAL A 4 -0.24 2.44 2.82
N VAL A 5 0.59 1.45 3.13
CA VAL A 5 1.88 1.26 2.45
C VAL A 5 1.97 -0.15 1.90
N ILE A 6 2.76 -0.31 0.86
CA ILE A 6 3.07 -1.61 0.28
C ILE A 6 4.59 -1.79 0.25
N LYS A 7 5.03 -3.04 0.17
CA LYS A 7 6.46 -3.35 0.07
C LYS A 7 6.85 -3.46 -1.40
N CYS A 8 7.82 -2.66 -1.81
CA CYS A 8 8.35 -2.75 -3.17
C CYS A 8 9.08 -4.08 -3.36
N PRO A 9 8.71 -4.89 -4.36
CA PRO A 9 9.34 -6.19 -4.57
C PRO A 9 10.81 -6.09 -5.02
N LYS A 10 11.22 -4.96 -5.58
CA LYS A 10 12.60 -4.77 -6.03
C LYS A 10 13.50 -4.25 -4.94
N THR A 11 13.07 -3.20 -4.23
CA THR A 11 13.90 -2.54 -3.21
C THR A 11 13.63 -3.05 -1.81
N LYS A 12 12.49 -3.74 -1.61
CA LYS A 12 12.01 -4.23 -0.31
C LYS A 12 11.72 -3.10 0.69
N GLN A 13 11.57 -1.88 0.18
CA GLN A 13 11.21 -0.73 0.99
C GLN A 13 9.70 -0.56 1.04
N LEU A 14 9.21 -0.02 2.15
CA LEU A 14 7.80 0.34 2.26
C LEU A 14 7.54 1.62 1.49
N VAL A 15 6.51 1.59 0.67
CA VAL A 15 6.16 2.71 -0.23
C VAL A 15 4.73 3.14 0.07
N PRO A 16 4.47 4.43 0.30
CA PRO A 16 3.12 4.90 0.54
C PRO A 16 2.27 4.83 -0.74
N THR A 17 1.03 4.37 -0.60
CA THR A 17 0.09 4.30 -1.71
C THR A 17 -0.65 5.61 -1.94
N GLY A 18 -0.52 6.58 -1.02
CA GLY A 18 -1.28 7.81 -1.07
C GLY A 18 -2.68 7.68 -0.45
N ILE A 19 -2.98 6.55 0.15
CA ILE A 19 -4.27 6.30 0.80
C ILE A 19 -4.07 6.33 2.31
N ASP A 20 -4.94 7.06 3.02
CA ASP A 20 -4.95 7.12 4.48
C ASP A 20 -6.26 6.51 4.98
N LEU A 21 -6.16 5.51 5.85
CA LEU A 21 -7.31 4.82 6.41
C LEU A 21 -7.07 4.56 7.89
N ASN A 22 -8.17 4.47 8.67
CA ASN A 22 -8.05 3.92 10.02
C ASN A 22 -8.13 2.38 9.96
N PRO A 23 -7.79 1.66 11.05
CA PRO A 23 -7.81 0.19 11.03
C PRO A 23 -9.16 -0.40 10.65
N ALA A 24 -10.27 0.20 11.09
CA ALA A 24 -11.59 -0.28 10.75
C ALA A 24 -11.88 -0.14 9.26
N GLN A 25 -11.51 1.00 8.68
CA GLN A 25 -11.66 1.22 7.24
C GLN A 25 -10.80 0.25 6.43
N PHE A 26 -9.59 -0.01 6.90
CA PHE A 26 -8.71 -0.95 6.23
C PHE A 26 -9.28 -2.37 6.24
N LEU A 27 -9.88 -2.79 7.34
CA LEU A 27 -10.54 -4.10 7.42
C LEU A 27 -11.71 -4.23 6.45
N LEU A 28 -12.43 -3.14 6.22
CA LEU A 28 -13.58 -3.12 5.31
C LEU A 28 -13.16 -2.91 3.84
N MET A 29 -11.91 -2.65 3.59
CA MET A 29 -11.41 -2.45 2.24
C MET A 29 -11.56 -3.72 1.41
N GLU A 30 -12.06 -3.57 0.18
CA GLU A 30 -12.22 -4.70 -0.72
C GLU A 30 -10.86 -5.22 -1.20
N PRO A 31 -10.69 -6.56 -1.30
CA PRO A 31 -9.42 -7.15 -1.75
C PRO A 31 -9.31 -7.14 -3.29
N THR A 32 -9.46 -5.96 -3.89
CA THR A 32 -9.33 -5.79 -5.34
C THR A 32 -7.92 -5.34 -5.69
N PRO A 33 -7.34 -5.87 -6.78
CA PRO A 33 -6.00 -5.43 -7.20
C PRO A 33 -6.01 -3.97 -7.62
N ARG A 34 -4.94 -3.27 -7.25
CA ARG A 34 -4.74 -1.86 -7.58
C ARG A 34 -3.33 -1.68 -8.11
N THR A 35 -3.13 -0.60 -8.86
CA THR A 35 -1.81 -0.29 -9.38
C THR A 35 -1.24 0.93 -8.66
N LEU A 36 0.08 0.93 -8.49
CA LEU A 36 0.81 2.03 -7.90
C LEU A 36 2.09 2.27 -8.68
N ARG A 37 2.33 3.54 -9.02
CA ARG A 37 3.61 3.92 -9.57
C ARG A 37 4.61 4.06 -8.42
N CYS A 38 5.53 3.11 -8.34
CA CYS A 38 6.46 3.04 -7.23
C CYS A 38 7.56 4.10 -7.37
N PRO A 39 7.71 5.02 -6.40
CA PRO A 39 8.79 6.00 -6.47
C PRO A 39 10.18 5.41 -6.18
N ALA A 40 10.23 4.24 -5.54
CA ALA A 40 11.51 3.61 -5.20
C ALA A 40 12.20 2.98 -6.40
N CYS A 41 11.44 2.34 -7.30
CA CYS A 41 12.00 1.69 -8.49
C CYS A 41 11.49 2.28 -9.80
N ARG A 42 10.60 3.28 -9.74
CA ARG A 42 10.01 3.99 -10.88
C ARG A 42 9.21 3.10 -11.84
N GLU A 43 8.75 1.96 -11.34
CA GLU A 43 7.89 1.07 -12.10
C GLU A 43 6.50 1.01 -11.51
N VAL A 44 5.53 0.55 -12.31
CA VAL A 44 4.17 0.33 -11.84
C VAL A 44 4.07 -1.06 -11.27
N HIS A 45 3.57 -1.16 -10.03
CA HIS A 45 3.32 -2.44 -9.38
C HIS A 45 1.83 -2.62 -9.18
N THR A 46 1.37 -3.87 -9.34
CA THR A 46 0.03 -4.26 -8.95
C THR A 46 0.10 -4.81 -7.53
N TRP A 47 -0.78 -4.32 -6.67
CA TRP A 47 -0.85 -4.76 -5.27
C TRP A 47 -2.29 -4.98 -4.87
N ASP A 48 -2.49 -5.77 -3.83
CA ASP A 48 -3.82 -6.00 -3.26
C ASP A 48 -3.78 -5.75 -1.75
N LYS A 49 -4.91 -5.98 -1.09
CA LYS A 49 -5.03 -5.75 0.34
C LYS A 49 -4.04 -6.59 1.16
N GLN A 50 -3.70 -7.79 0.68
CA GLN A 50 -2.76 -8.66 1.39
C GLN A 50 -1.34 -8.12 1.37
N ASP A 51 -0.99 -7.37 0.32
CA ASP A 51 0.32 -6.75 0.19
C ASP A 51 0.41 -5.43 0.96
N ALA A 52 -0.72 -4.87 1.32
CA ALA A 52 -0.79 -3.56 1.97
C ALA A 52 -0.74 -3.67 3.48
N ARG A 53 -0.19 -2.64 4.12
CA ARG A 53 -0.12 -2.53 5.58
C ARG A 53 -0.48 -1.11 6.01
N LEU A 54 -0.97 -0.99 7.23
CA LEU A 54 -1.15 0.31 7.87
C LEU A 54 0.10 0.64 8.69
N THR A 55 0.53 1.90 8.59
CA THR A 55 1.63 2.41 9.40
C THR A 55 1.08 3.20 10.58
N ASP A 56 1.81 3.22 11.68
CA ASP A 56 1.53 4.11 12.80
C ASP A 56 2.12 5.48 12.46
N SER A 57 1.24 6.36 12.05
CA SER A 57 1.67 7.71 11.73
C SER A 57 1.12 8.73 12.71
#